data_eac13913098b74e5ce8a8c956b24a716
#
_entry.id   eac13913098b74e5ce8a8c956b24a716
#
_cell.length_a   1.000
_cell.length_b   1.000
_cell.length_c   1.000
_cell.angle_alpha   90.00
_cell.angle_beta   90.00
_cell.angle_gamma   90.00
#
_symmetry.space_group_name_H-M   'P 1'
#
loop_
_entity.id
_entity.type
_entity.pdbx_description
1 polymer ?
#
loop_
_entity_poly.entity_id
_entity_poly.type
_entity_poly.pdbx_seq_one_letter_code
_entity_poly.pdbx_strand_id
1 'polypeptide(L)'
;GNAIEAIEAAKAGDFALANEKIGESEKALVEAHHAQTGLLTQEASGDAVELSLLMVHGQDHLMTSIAFKDLAKEIVEIYEKISK
;
A
#
# COMPACT_ATOMS: atom_id res chain seq x y z
N GLY A 1 -10.21 2.10 -2.07
CA GLY A 1 -9.30 0.98 -1.81
C GLY A 1 -9.34 0.50 -0.37
N ASN A 2 -8.60 -0.53 -0.08
CA ASN A 2 -8.60 -1.15 1.25
C ASN A 2 -8.19 -0.19 2.37
N ALA A 3 -7.28 0.74 2.10
CA ALA A 3 -6.85 1.71 3.11
C ALA A 3 -7.97 2.64 3.53
N ILE A 4 -8.77 3.11 2.58
CA ILE A 4 -9.94 3.96 2.88
C ILE A 4 -10.99 3.15 3.63
N GLU A 5 -11.24 1.91 3.23
CA GLU A 5 -12.18 1.02 3.92
C GLU A 5 -11.75 0.76 5.35
N ALA A 6 -10.43 0.65 5.60
CA ALA A 6 -9.89 0.49 6.94
C ALA A 6 -10.20 1.70 7.83
N ILE A 7 -10.03 2.90 7.29
CA ILE A 7 -10.34 4.13 8.02
C ILE A 7 -11.82 4.21 8.35
N GLU A 8 -12.69 3.89 7.38
CA GLU A 8 -14.14 3.89 7.58
C GLU A 8 -14.57 2.88 8.64
N ALA A 9 -13.98 1.68 8.63
CA ALA A 9 -14.25 0.66 9.63
C ALA A 9 -13.83 1.11 11.02
N ALA A 10 -12.67 1.77 11.13
CA ALA A 10 -12.18 2.30 12.40
C ALA A 10 -13.10 3.39 12.95
N LYS A 11 -13.60 4.26 12.09
CA LYS A 11 -14.57 5.30 12.49
C LYS A 11 -15.86 4.68 13.05
N ALA A 12 -16.26 3.54 12.50
CA ALA A 12 -17.45 2.82 12.97
C ALA A 12 -17.18 1.99 14.22
N GLY A 13 -15.95 1.91 14.68
CA GLY A 13 -15.56 1.14 15.86
C GLY A 13 -15.28 -0.34 15.56
N ASP A 14 -15.26 -0.73 14.28
CA ASP A 14 -14.97 -2.11 13.88
C ASP A 14 -13.47 -2.28 13.61
N PHE A 15 -12.69 -2.42 14.67
CA PHE A 15 -11.24 -2.47 14.60
C PHE A 15 -10.73 -3.79 14.01
N ALA A 16 -11.46 -4.89 14.18
CA ALA A 16 -11.10 -6.16 13.57
C ALA A 16 -11.12 -6.04 12.04
N LEU A 17 -12.18 -5.45 11.49
CA LEU A 17 -12.29 -5.21 10.05
C LEU A 17 -11.26 -4.19 9.58
N ALA A 18 -11.03 -3.12 10.35
CA ALA A 18 -10.04 -2.11 10.01
C ALA A 18 -8.65 -2.72 9.87
N ASN A 19 -8.23 -3.56 10.81
CA ASN A 19 -6.93 -4.22 10.79
C ASN A 19 -6.84 -5.25 9.66
N GLU A 20 -7.93 -5.95 9.36
CA GLU A 20 -7.99 -6.86 8.23
C GLU A 20 -7.75 -6.12 6.90
N LYS A 21 -8.39 -4.96 6.72
CA LYS A 21 -8.22 -4.16 5.51
C LYS A 21 -6.81 -3.58 5.38
N ILE A 22 -6.20 -3.19 6.48
CA ILE A 22 -4.79 -2.75 6.47
C ILE A 22 -3.90 -3.91 6.04
N GLY A 23 -4.10 -5.12 6.57
CA GLY A 23 -3.34 -6.31 6.19
C GLY A 23 -3.46 -6.64 4.71
N GLU A 24 -4.66 -6.56 4.15
CA GLU A 24 -4.88 -6.77 2.72
C GLU A 24 -4.15 -5.73 1.88
N SER A 25 -4.17 -4.46 2.31
CA SER A 25 -3.45 -3.38 1.64
C SER A 25 -1.93 -3.61 1.66
N GLU A 26 -1.39 -4.01 2.81
CA GLU A 26 0.04 -4.31 2.93
C GLU A 26 0.46 -5.46 2.03
N LYS A 27 -0.34 -6.52 1.96
CA LYS A 27 -0.07 -7.67 1.11
C LYS A 27 -0.04 -7.28 -0.36
N ALA A 28 -1.02 -6.50 -0.81
CA ALA A 28 -1.07 -6.03 -2.20
C ALA A 28 0.14 -5.16 -2.54
N LEU A 29 0.58 -4.31 -1.61
CA LEU A 29 1.74 -3.45 -1.82
C LEU A 29 3.05 -4.24 -1.86
N VAL A 30 3.19 -5.29 -1.06
CA VAL A 30 4.35 -6.18 -1.11
C VAL A 30 4.45 -6.86 -2.47
N GLU A 31 3.33 -7.37 -3.00
CA GLU A 31 3.31 -7.99 -4.33
C GLU A 31 3.69 -6.99 -5.42
N ALA A 32 3.16 -5.78 -5.36
CA ALA A 32 3.50 -4.72 -6.32
C ALA A 32 4.99 -4.33 -6.23
N HIS A 33 5.52 -4.26 -5.01
CA HIS A 33 6.94 -3.95 -4.78
C HIS A 33 7.84 -5.03 -5.36
N HIS A 34 7.48 -6.31 -5.21
CA HIS A 34 8.23 -7.43 -5.78
C HIS A 34 8.26 -7.35 -7.30
N ALA A 35 7.16 -6.96 -7.95
CA ALA A 35 7.12 -6.79 -9.40
C ALA A 35 8.08 -5.69 -9.85
N GLN A 36 8.14 -4.56 -9.14
CA GLN A 36 9.08 -3.48 -9.43
C GLN A 36 10.52 -3.91 -9.24
N THR A 37 10.80 -4.64 -8.16
CA THR A 37 12.14 -5.17 -7.88
C THR A 37 12.59 -6.13 -8.99
N GLY A 38 11.67 -6.95 -9.52
CA GLY A 38 11.96 -7.84 -10.64
C GLY A 38 12.41 -7.09 -11.89
N LEU A 39 11.77 -5.97 -12.20
CA LEU A 39 12.15 -5.13 -13.32
C LEU A 39 13.54 -4.50 -13.12
N LEU A 40 13.83 -4.03 -11.92
CA LEU A 40 15.13 -3.47 -11.60
C LEU A 40 16.24 -4.52 -11.69
N THR A 41 15.98 -5.73 -11.24
CA THR A 41 16.92 -6.83 -11.33
C THR A 41 17.20 -7.20 -12.78
N GLN A 42 16.17 -7.22 -13.62
CA GLN A 42 16.30 -7.49 -15.05
C GLN A 42 17.20 -6.44 -15.71
N GLU A 43 17.00 -5.19 -15.42
CA GLU A 43 17.82 -4.08 -15.93
C GLU A 43 19.28 -4.22 -15.49
N ALA A 44 19.49 -4.53 -14.20
CA ALA A 44 20.84 -4.71 -13.64
C ALA A 44 21.57 -5.91 -14.25
N SER A 45 20.85 -6.91 -14.75
CA SER A 45 21.43 -8.09 -15.42
C SER A 45 21.82 -7.82 -16.87
N GLY A 46 21.63 -6.61 -17.36
CA GLY A 46 21.96 -6.22 -18.72
C GLY A 46 20.82 -6.34 -19.73
N ASP A 47 19.67 -6.81 -19.28
CA ASP A 47 18.45 -6.81 -20.11
C ASP A 47 17.83 -5.43 -20.07
N ALA A 48 17.77 -4.75 -21.20
CA ALA A 48 17.19 -3.42 -21.27
C ALA A 48 15.70 -3.47 -20.98
N VAL A 49 15.27 -2.67 -20.00
CA VAL A 49 13.85 -2.44 -19.73
C VAL A 49 13.50 -1.07 -20.30
N GLU A 50 12.54 -1.04 -21.22
CA GLU A 50 12.13 0.22 -21.82
C GLU A 50 11.42 1.08 -20.80
N LEU A 51 11.94 2.30 -20.58
CA LEU A 51 11.30 3.28 -19.72
C LEU A 51 10.09 3.86 -20.48
N SER A 52 8.91 3.69 -19.91
CA SER A 52 7.67 4.20 -20.49
C SER A 52 6.95 5.10 -19.50
N LEU A 53 6.08 5.95 -20.04
CA LEU A 53 5.23 6.80 -19.20
C LEU A 53 4.35 5.96 -18.28
N LEU A 54 3.87 4.82 -18.75
CA LEU A 54 3.07 3.92 -17.95
C LEU A 54 3.88 3.33 -16.78
N MET A 55 5.14 2.98 -17.02
CA MET A 55 6.03 2.47 -15.97
C MET A 55 6.29 3.53 -14.90
N VAL A 56 6.54 4.77 -15.30
CA VAL A 56 6.75 5.89 -14.37
C VAL A 56 5.48 6.13 -13.56
N HIS A 57 4.33 6.12 -14.21
CA HIS A 57 3.04 6.28 -13.54
C HIS A 57 2.80 5.16 -12.51
N GLY A 58 3.13 3.91 -12.86
CA GLY A 58 3.01 2.78 -11.95
C GLY A 58 3.90 2.93 -10.72
N GLN A 59 5.12 3.41 -10.90
CA GLN A 59 6.05 3.65 -9.82
C GLN A 59 5.53 4.75 -8.88
N ASP A 60 5.05 5.86 -9.43
CA ASP A 60 4.48 6.95 -8.65
C ASP A 60 3.25 6.48 -7.87
N HIS A 61 2.39 5.70 -8.49
CA HIS A 61 1.19 5.18 -7.85
C HIS A 61 1.55 4.24 -6.69
N LEU A 62 2.56 3.40 -6.88
CA LEU A 62 3.03 2.50 -5.82
C LEU A 62 3.55 3.29 -4.62
N MET A 63 4.38 4.30 -4.84
CA MET A 63 4.94 5.11 -3.77
C MET A 63 3.85 5.87 -3.01
N THR A 64 2.91 6.45 -3.73
CA THR A 64 1.77 7.16 -3.13
C THR A 64 0.89 6.21 -2.32
N SER A 65 0.65 5.00 -2.84
CA SER A 65 -0.16 4.00 -2.16
C SER A 65 0.48 3.51 -0.87
N ILE A 66 1.80 3.35 -0.85
CA ILE A 66 2.54 2.98 0.35
C ILE A 66 2.38 4.06 1.43
N ALA A 67 2.58 5.33 1.06
CA ALA A 67 2.43 6.45 1.98
C ALA A 67 1.00 6.54 2.52
N PHE A 68 0.01 6.37 1.67
CA PHE A 68 -1.38 6.39 2.06
C PHE A 68 -1.72 5.26 3.03
N LYS A 69 -1.24 4.04 2.76
CA LYS A 69 -1.46 2.89 3.63
C LYS A 69 -0.83 3.11 5.00
N ASP A 70 0.39 3.65 5.04
CA ASP A 70 1.08 3.92 6.30
C ASP A 70 0.31 4.93 7.14
N LEU A 71 -0.20 5.99 6.52
CA LEU A 71 -1.03 6.99 7.21
C LEU A 71 -2.35 6.40 7.67
N ALA A 72 -2.99 5.57 6.85
CA ALA A 72 -4.24 4.91 7.21
C ALA A 72 -4.06 4.03 8.44
N LYS A 73 -2.95 3.30 8.52
CA LYS A 73 -2.62 2.47 9.67
C LYS A 73 -2.51 3.30 10.95
N GLU A 74 -1.84 4.45 10.87
CA GLU A 74 -1.73 5.37 12.01
C GLU A 74 -3.10 5.91 12.43
N ILE A 75 -3.95 6.23 11.47
CA ILE A 75 -5.31 6.71 11.75
C ILE A 75 -6.12 5.63 12.48
N VAL A 76 -6.03 4.38 12.04
CA VAL A 76 -6.70 3.26 12.70
C VAL A 76 -6.22 3.13 14.16
N GLU A 77 -4.92 3.21 14.39
CA GLU A 77 -4.34 3.14 15.74
C GLU A 77 -4.82 4.27 16.63
N ILE A 78 -4.95 5.48 16.09
CA ILE A 78 -5.49 6.62 16.83
C ILE A 78 -6.93 6.35 17.27
N TYR A 79 -7.77 5.86 16.36
CA TYR A 79 -9.15 5.55 16.71
C TYR A 79 -9.24 4.45 17.77
N GLU A 80 -8.38 3.45 17.70
CA GLU A 80 -8.33 2.41 18.72
C GLU A 80 -8.00 2.98 20.09
N LYS A 81 -7.02 3.90 20.17
CA LYS A 81 -6.61 4.52 21.42
C LYS A 81 -7.69 5.37 22.06
N ILE A 82 -8.39 6.17 21.28
CA ILE A 82 -9.42 7.05 21.81
C ILE A 82 -10.72 6.33 22.15
N SER A 83 -10.87 5.10 21.67
CA SER A 83 -12.06 4.29 21.95
C SER A 83 -11.94 3.46 23.23
N LYS A 84 -10.78 3.44 23.84
CA LYS A 84 -10.54 2.69 25.08
C LYS A 84 -10.92 3.48 26.32
#